data_64a69dd13ce5459e2c94c88baa3d25ac
#
_entry.id   64a69dd13ce5459e2c94c88baa3d25ac
#
_cell.length_a   1.000
_cell.length_b   1.000
_cell.length_c   1.000
_cell.angle_alpha   90.00
_cell.angle_beta   90.00
_cell.angle_gamma   90.00
#
_symmetry.space_group_name_H-M   'P 1'
#
loop_
_entity.id
_entity.type
_entity.pdbx_description
1 polymer ?
#
loop_
_entity_poly.entity_id
_entity_poly.type
_entity_poly.pdbx_seq_one_letter_code
_entity_poly.pdbx_strand_id
1 'polypeptide(L)'
;MINKLVEKGMLSVSEAQELLTEMQKENDRQKAEIKQVAVEAAKEEAKTTKVKLPKWVERIKLSGDLRLRHDTQWRTEKKPGKDEEKYHRNRERFRLRLGMRAKTTETTEVGVRLASGSGYQNTTNQSFDEHGRGKEIFIDKAYASWQPADFLEITGGKHKNPLFTAPLVWDPDVNPEGVSESLKFDITDNVGIFANLGQWFIEELNVKDTNSDPTLLAYQLGSVIKVADNIKFEFAATYYDFLNMDTVEYGDLTDTASFIGYNHKHSQQMIFDSDEKLLNEFGCWELGAKLKIKDVLPVPISLFGSYVKNQEADIDELMEKGVDPGDSDPAKLEKYSGDDRDSGWLVGLSVGNKKKKGNWYAKYHYQELEDYAFPAVFVDSDFHGGGSNNKGHYVQGRYFIRDNIQARATGFFTKREDESKDGKKDEDRIQLDIVIAF
;
A
#
# COMPACT_ATOMS: atom_id res chain seq x y z
N MET A 1 13.87 45.59 -52.41
CA MET A 1 13.41 46.61 -53.42
C MET A 1 13.82 48.00 -52.94
N ILE A 2 13.56 48.40 -51.73
CA ILE A 2 13.84 49.71 -51.15
C ILE A 2 15.34 50.08 -51.24
N ASN A 3 16.26 49.20 -50.94
CA ASN A 3 17.70 49.44 -51.05
C ASN A 3 18.16 49.78 -52.47
N LYS A 4 17.51 49.17 -53.47
CA LYS A 4 17.81 49.50 -54.93
C LYS A 4 17.28 50.88 -55.36
N LEU A 5 16.24 51.40 -54.73
CA LEU A 5 15.71 52.74 -54.92
C LEU A 5 16.59 53.80 -54.31
N VAL A 6 17.20 53.50 -53.15
CA VAL A 6 18.20 54.39 -52.52
C VAL A 6 19.46 54.45 -53.38
N GLU A 7 19.97 53.33 -53.92
CA GLU A 7 21.15 53.25 -54.76
C GLU A 7 20.95 54.01 -56.12
N LYS A 8 19.71 54.08 -56.57
CA LYS A 8 19.36 54.82 -57.81
C LYS A 8 19.03 56.35 -57.55
N GLY A 9 19.17 56.80 -56.34
CA GLY A 9 18.90 58.21 -55.99
C GLY A 9 17.42 58.57 -55.98
N MET A 10 16.50 57.60 -56.05
CA MET A 10 15.04 57.81 -56.09
C MET A 10 14.40 57.97 -54.77
N LEU A 11 15.10 57.59 -53.69
CA LEU A 11 14.72 57.74 -52.31
C LEU A 11 15.94 58.17 -51.47
N SER A 12 15.76 59.08 -50.52
CA SER A 12 16.78 59.38 -49.53
C SER A 12 16.89 58.26 -48.53
N VAL A 13 18.01 58.12 -47.83
CA VAL A 13 18.23 57.12 -46.76
C VAL A 13 17.19 57.29 -45.64
N SER A 14 16.76 58.53 -45.33
CA SER A 14 15.74 58.83 -44.33
C SER A 14 14.36 58.32 -44.74
N GLU A 15 13.94 58.55 -45.98
CA GLU A 15 12.65 58.07 -46.55
C GLU A 15 12.60 56.58 -46.64
N ALA A 16 13.73 55.94 -46.98
CA ALA A 16 13.84 54.48 -46.99
C ALA A 16 13.70 53.82 -45.58
N GLN A 17 14.24 54.47 -44.54
CA GLN A 17 14.09 54.06 -43.16
C GLN A 17 12.66 54.22 -42.63
N GLU A 18 12.01 55.30 -43.00
CA GLU A 18 10.59 55.57 -42.67
C GLU A 18 9.68 54.51 -43.29
N LEU A 19 9.83 54.23 -44.57
CA LEU A 19 9.10 53.18 -45.31
C LEU A 19 9.34 51.76 -44.72
N LEU A 20 10.55 51.44 -44.34
CA LEU A 20 10.86 50.13 -43.70
C LEU A 20 10.19 50.03 -42.31
N THR A 21 10.13 51.13 -41.56
CA THR A 21 9.50 51.16 -40.26
C THR A 21 7.97 51.03 -40.36
N GLU A 22 7.35 51.69 -41.39
CA GLU A 22 5.92 51.57 -41.68
C GLU A 22 5.56 50.11 -42.14
N MET A 23 6.34 49.57 -43.06
CA MET A 23 6.15 48.18 -43.47
C MET A 23 6.30 47.17 -42.34
N GLN A 24 7.21 47.42 -41.42
CA GLN A 24 7.40 46.58 -40.25
C GLN A 24 6.23 46.69 -39.27
N LYS A 25 5.71 47.91 -39.00
CA LYS A 25 4.49 48.11 -38.22
C LYS A 25 3.25 47.46 -38.84
N GLU A 26 3.08 47.53 -40.14
CA GLU A 26 1.95 46.94 -40.86
C GLU A 26 2.04 45.39 -40.83
N ASN A 27 3.24 44.83 -40.99
CA ASN A 27 3.46 43.38 -40.90
C ASN A 27 3.22 42.85 -39.50
N ASP A 28 3.60 43.60 -38.46
CA ASP A 28 3.35 43.22 -37.08
C ASP A 28 1.86 43.31 -36.69
N ARG A 29 1.16 44.30 -37.29
CA ARG A 29 -0.31 44.43 -37.15
C ARG A 29 -1.04 43.26 -37.81
N GLN A 30 -0.67 42.91 -39.06
CA GLN A 30 -1.25 41.78 -39.78
C GLN A 30 -0.98 40.45 -39.04
N LYS A 31 0.23 40.24 -38.50
CA LYS A 31 0.54 39.07 -37.66
C LYS A 31 -0.29 39.00 -36.38
N ALA A 32 -0.56 40.14 -35.77
CA ALA A 32 -1.41 40.21 -34.57
C ALA A 32 -2.88 39.87 -34.91
N GLU A 33 -3.40 40.40 -36.04
CA GLU A 33 -4.76 40.11 -36.49
C GLU A 33 -4.93 38.62 -36.87
N ILE A 34 -3.97 38.03 -37.61
CA ILE A 34 -3.98 36.60 -37.95
C ILE A 34 -3.94 35.73 -36.68
N LYS A 35 -3.14 36.12 -35.70
CA LYS A 35 -3.06 35.41 -34.44
C LYS A 35 -4.36 35.50 -33.62
N GLN A 36 -5.03 36.64 -33.67
CA GLN A 36 -6.35 36.81 -33.00
C GLN A 36 -7.43 35.95 -33.69
N VAL A 37 -7.51 35.99 -35.00
CA VAL A 37 -8.46 35.18 -35.80
C VAL A 37 -8.21 33.69 -35.60
N ALA A 38 -6.95 33.24 -35.57
CA ALA A 38 -6.60 31.85 -35.30
C ALA A 38 -6.97 31.41 -33.87
N VAL A 39 -6.81 32.27 -32.88
CA VAL A 39 -7.21 32.01 -31.46
C VAL A 39 -8.74 31.99 -31.34
N GLU A 40 -9.45 32.85 -32.03
CA GLU A 40 -10.92 32.86 -32.02
C GLU A 40 -11.49 31.64 -32.76
N ALA A 41 -10.97 31.29 -33.91
CA ALA A 41 -11.34 30.07 -34.64
C ALA A 41 -11.09 28.81 -33.80
N ALA A 42 -9.93 28.69 -33.13
CA ALA A 42 -9.63 27.60 -32.22
C ALA A 42 -10.55 27.56 -31.01
N LYS A 43 -10.99 28.72 -30.50
CA LYS A 43 -11.99 28.80 -29.40
C LYS A 43 -13.39 28.40 -29.88
N GLU A 44 -13.78 28.73 -31.09
CA GLU A 44 -15.07 28.30 -31.64
C GLU A 44 -15.06 26.80 -32.00
N GLU A 45 -14.00 26.29 -32.59
CA GLU A 45 -13.83 24.84 -32.79
C GLU A 45 -13.87 24.05 -31.48
N ALA A 46 -13.23 24.54 -30.44
CA ALA A 46 -13.30 23.94 -29.08
C ALA A 46 -14.70 24.02 -28.47
N LYS A 47 -15.54 25.00 -28.85
CA LYS A 47 -16.93 25.09 -28.40
C LYS A 47 -17.87 24.18 -29.19
N THR A 48 -17.62 23.95 -30.47
CA THR A 48 -18.46 23.11 -31.34
C THR A 48 -18.13 21.63 -31.23
N THR A 49 -16.91 21.28 -30.82
CA THR A 49 -16.47 19.89 -30.61
C THR A 49 -16.71 19.36 -29.20
N LYS A 50 -17.60 19.98 -28.42
CA LYS A 50 -18.11 19.31 -27.21
C LYS A 50 -18.96 18.14 -27.65
N VAL A 51 -18.32 16.99 -27.93
CA VAL A 51 -18.98 15.70 -27.92
C VAL A 51 -19.70 15.64 -26.58
N LYS A 52 -21.03 15.64 -26.58
CA LYS A 52 -21.83 15.43 -25.36
C LYS A 52 -21.55 14.00 -24.91
N LEU A 53 -20.49 13.85 -24.12
CA LEU A 53 -20.22 12.57 -23.48
C LEU A 53 -21.42 12.18 -22.61
N PRO A 54 -21.79 10.92 -22.54
CA PRO A 54 -22.81 10.45 -21.62
C PRO A 54 -22.47 10.92 -20.20
N LYS A 55 -23.46 11.34 -19.42
CA LYS A 55 -23.28 11.90 -18.06
C LYS A 55 -22.42 11.03 -17.14
N TRP A 56 -22.41 9.72 -17.33
CA TRP A 56 -21.60 8.80 -16.53
C TRP A 56 -20.10 8.95 -16.84
N VAL A 57 -19.71 9.33 -18.07
CA VAL A 57 -18.30 9.55 -18.42
C VAL A 57 -17.73 10.79 -17.70
N GLU A 58 -18.57 11.81 -17.47
CA GLU A 58 -18.19 12.99 -16.68
C GLU A 58 -17.93 12.66 -15.20
N ARG A 59 -18.44 11.52 -14.74
CA ARG A 59 -18.26 11.01 -13.37
C ARG A 59 -17.06 10.06 -13.22
N ILE A 60 -16.31 9.80 -14.30
CA ILE A 60 -15.09 9.00 -14.26
C ILE A 60 -13.93 9.86 -13.73
N LYS A 61 -13.24 9.31 -12.72
CA LYS A 61 -11.98 9.86 -12.20
C LYS A 61 -10.86 8.90 -12.49
N LEU A 62 -9.88 9.36 -13.27
CA LEU A 62 -8.62 8.65 -13.48
C LEU A 62 -7.61 9.13 -12.45
N SER A 63 -6.74 8.23 -12.01
CA SER A 63 -5.66 8.52 -11.06
C SER A 63 -4.54 7.50 -11.25
N GLY A 64 -3.34 7.86 -10.86
CA GLY A 64 -2.23 6.95 -10.92
C GLY A 64 -1.03 7.42 -10.13
N ASP A 65 -0.04 6.55 -10.01
CA ASP A 65 1.29 6.88 -9.53
C ASP A 65 2.36 6.05 -10.24
N LEU A 66 3.50 6.72 -10.51
CA LEU A 66 4.74 6.09 -10.88
C LEU A 66 5.74 6.29 -9.74
N ARG A 67 6.32 5.21 -9.23
CA ARG A 67 7.42 5.22 -8.28
C ARG A 67 8.66 4.59 -8.92
N LEU A 68 9.77 5.30 -8.85
CA LEU A 68 11.09 4.77 -9.13
C LEU A 68 11.80 4.58 -7.80
N ARG A 69 12.44 3.43 -7.58
CA ARG A 69 13.04 3.03 -6.31
C ARG A 69 14.44 2.47 -6.52
N HIS A 70 15.39 2.99 -5.77
CA HIS A 70 16.64 2.30 -5.43
C HIS A 70 16.45 1.58 -4.09
N ASP A 71 16.74 0.28 -4.03
CA ASP A 71 16.53 -0.59 -2.87
C ASP A 71 17.83 -1.33 -2.56
N THR A 72 18.44 -1.02 -1.43
CA THR A 72 19.66 -1.66 -0.94
C THR A 72 19.38 -2.43 0.32
N GLN A 73 19.83 -3.67 0.38
CA GLN A 73 19.60 -4.60 1.48
C GLN A 73 20.93 -5.24 1.89
N TRP A 74 21.20 -5.22 3.18
CA TRP A 74 22.28 -5.96 3.84
C TRP A 74 21.65 -6.97 4.78
N ARG A 75 22.05 -8.22 4.67
CA ARG A 75 21.54 -9.30 5.49
C ARG A 75 22.68 -10.14 6.02
N THR A 76 22.63 -10.47 7.30
CA THR A 76 23.52 -11.40 7.96
C THR A 76 22.67 -12.56 8.49
N GLU A 77 23.00 -13.77 8.08
CA GLU A 77 22.32 -14.99 8.54
C GLU A 77 23.33 -15.94 9.17
N LYS A 78 22.95 -16.54 10.29
CA LYS A 78 23.71 -17.61 10.94
C LYS A 78 22.75 -18.71 11.38
N LYS A 79 22.66 -19.78 10.60
CA LYS A 79 21.87 -20.95 10.95
C LYS A 79 22.58 -21.80 12.01
N PRO A 80 21.85 -22.55 12.85
CA PRO A 80 22.44 -23.47 13.80
C PRO A 80 23.43 -24.42 13.14
N GLY A 81 24.64 -24.53 13.69
CA GLY A 81 25.68 -25.41 13.18
C GLY A 81 26.35 -24.98 11.85
N LYS A 82 26.06 -23.78 11.33
CA LYS A 82 26.67 -23.22 10.11
C LYS A 82 27.42 -21.94 10.39
N ASP A 83 28.34 -21.57 9.49
CA ASP A 83 29.03 -20.29 9.52
C ASP A 83 28.07 -19.13 9.20
N GLU A 84 28.45 -17.93 9.64
CA GLU A 84 27.73 -16.70 9.36
C GLU A 84 27.85 -16.34 7.87
N GLU A 85 26.74 -16.11 7.20
CA GLU A 85 26.66 -15.68 5.80
C GLU A 85 26.21 -14.22 5.72
N LYS A 86 26.87 -13.46 4.85
CA LYS A 86 26.56 -12.04 4.60
C LYS A 86 26.11 -11.84 3.17
N TYR A 87 24.97 -11.18 3.02
CA TYR A 87 24.37 -10.86 1.73
C TYR A 87 24.28 -9.36 1.56
N HIS A 88 24.61 -8.88 0.38
CA HIS A 88 24.38 -7.50 -0.03
C HIS A 88 23.68 -7.49 -1.38
N ARG A 89 22.54 -6.81 -1.48
CA ARG A 89 21.75 -6.74 -2.70
C ARG A 89 21.32 -5.32 -2.98
N ASN A 90 21.59 -4.86 -4.21
CA ASN A 90 21.07 -3.62 -4.76
C ASN A 90 20.04 -3.94 -5.84
N ARG A 91 18.91 -3.22 -5.88
CA ARG A 91 17.86 -3.39 -6.87
C ARG A 91 17.32 -2.04 -7.31
N GLU A 92 17.20 -1.88 -8.63
CA GLU A 92 16.40 -0.82 -9.20
C GLU A 92 15.01 -1.37 -9.47
N ARG A 93 13.98 -0.64 -9.02
CA ARG A 93 12.59 -1.09 -9.11
C ARG A 93 11.70 0.06 -9.56
N PHE A 94 10.58 -0.28 -10.19
CA PHE A 94 9.50 0.67 -10.41
C PHE A 94 8.17 0.10 -9.92
N ARG A 95 7.20 0.99 -9.75
CA ARG A 95 5.79 0.68 -9.55
C ARG A 95 4.97 1.63 -10.39
N LEU A 96 4.09 1.09 -11.22
CA LEU A 96 3.06 1.84 -11.93
C LEU A 96 1.69 1.37 -11.44
N ARG A 97 0.84 2.29 -11.03
CA ARG A 97 -0.56 2.02 -10.70
C ARG A 97 -1.46 2.95 -11.49
N LEU A 98 -2.50 2.39 -12.11
CA LEU A 98 -3.51 3.11 -12.89
C LEU A 98 -4.88 2.77 -12.33
N GLY A 99 -5.61 3.75 -11.83
CA GLY A 99 -6.91 3.60 -11.23
C GLY A 99 -7.99 4.38 -11.96
N MET A 100 -9.16 3.77 -12.06
CA MET A 100 -10.38 4.40 -12.53
C MET A 100 -11.48 4.20 -11.50
N ARG A 101 -12.24 5.25 -11.22
CA ARG A 101 -13.46 5.21 -10.41
C ARG A 101 -14.58 5.90 -11.15
N ALA A 102 -15.76 5.30 -11.17
CA ALA A 102 -16.95 5.84 -11.82
C ALA A 102 -18.12 5.81 -10.85
N LYS A 103 -18.71 6.97 -10.54
CA LYS A 103 -20.01 7.03 -9.87
C LYS A 103 -21.10 6.70 -10.87
N THR A 104 -21.68 5.51 -10.76
CA THR A 104 -22.80 5.06 -11.64
C THR A 104 -24.10 5.71 -11.21
N THR A 105 -24.33 5.88 -9.92
CA THR A 105 -25.42 6.64 -9.32
C THR A 105 -24.86 7.58 -8.24
N GLU A 106 -25.72 8.31 -7.51
CA GLU A 106 -25.30 9.14 -6.38
C GLU A 106 -24.78 8.28 -5.20
N THR A 107 -25.28 7.05 -5.09
CA THR A 107 -24.97 6.13 -3.99
C THR A 107 -24.09 4.94 -4.40
N THR A 108 -23.75 4.80 -5.68
CA THR A 108 -22.98 3.64 -6.19
C THR A 108 -21.74 4.07 -6.95
N GLU A 109 -20.61 3.51 -6.58
CA GLU A 109 -19.33 3.68 -7.24
C GLU A 109 -18.78 2.31 -7.71
N VAL A 110 -18.17 2.27 -8.87
CA VAL A 110 -17.39 1.14 -9.37
C VAL A 110 -15.94 1.59 -9.51
N GLY A 111 -15.00 0.79 -9.06
CA GLY A 111 -13.58 1.09 -9.14
C GLY A 111 -12.74 -0.07 -9.66
N VAL A 112 -11.71 0.26 -10.43
CA VAL A 112 -10.68 -0.68 -10.87
C VAL A 112 -9.31 -0.04 -10.69
N ARG A 113 -8.32 -0.83 -10.29
CA ARG A 113 -6.90 -0.42 -10.28
C ARG A 113 -6.04 -1.53 -10.87
N LEU A 114 -5.24 -1.16 -11.86
CA LEU A 114 -4.17 -1.99 -12.38
C LEU A 114 -2.87 -1.59 -11.71
N ALA A 115 -2.00 -2.55 -11.42
CA ALA A 115 -0.68 -2.32 -10.85
C ALA A 115 0.37 -3.16 -11.57
N SER A 116 1.60 -2.63 -11.65
CA SER A 116 2.76 -3.44 -12.01
C SER A 116 3.09 -4.43 -10.88
N GLY A 117 3.66 -5.58 -11.18
CA GLY A 117 4.03 -6.60 -10.20
C GLY A 117 3.87 -8.00 -10.79
N SER A 118 4.28 -9.01 -10.05
CA SER A 118 4.20 -10.42 -10.44
C SER A 118 2.94 -11.14 -9.95
N GLY A 119 1.91 -10.38 -9.50
CA GLY A 119 0.66 -10.95 -9.00
C GLY A 119 0.64 -11.27 -7.50
N TYR A 120 1.77 -11.19 -6.80
CA TYR A 120 1.79 -11.38 -5.34
C TYR A 120 1.05 -10.26 -4.63
N GLN A 121 0.21 -10.61 -3.65
CA GLN A 121 -0.68 -9.66 -2.96
C GLN A 121 0.07 -8.52 -2.25
N ASN A 122 1.24 -8.81 -1.68
CA ASN A 122 2.00 -7.90 -0.83
C ASN A 122 3.05 -7.05 -1.57
N THR A 123 3.09 -7.07 -2.90
CA THR A 123 4.01 -6.23 -3.65
C THR A 123 3.51 -5.84 -5.04
N THR A 124 3.55 -4.56 -5.33
CA THR A 124 3.26 -3.98 -6.65
C THR A 124 4.54 -3.53 -7.37
N ASN A 125 5.72 -3.96 -6.88
CA ASN A 125 7.00 -3.58 -7.46
C ASN A 125 7.45 -4.54 -8.56
N GLN A 126 8.01 -3.97 -9.64
CA GLN A 126 8.78 -4.68 -10.66
C GLN A 126 10.25 -4.30 -10.56
N SER A 127 11.15 -5.28 -10.64
CA SER A 127 12.60 -5.05 -10.65
C SER A 127 13.11 -4.86 -12.08
N PHE A 128 14.21 -4.11 -12.25
CA PHE A 128 14.98 -4.06 -13.49
C PHE A 128 15.97 -5.23 -13.52
N ASP A 129 15.45 -6.44 -13.66
CA ASP A 129 16.19 -7.69 -13.50
C ASP A 129 16.60 -8.34 -14.81
N GLU A 130 15.86 -8.09 -15.92
CA GLU A 130 16.16 -8.65 -17.22
C GLU A 130 15.98 -7.62 -18.33
N HIS A 131 17.03 -7.40 -19.12
CA HIS A 131 17.00 -6.54 -20.26
C HIS A 131 16.18 -7.17 -21.41
N GLY A 132 15.22 -6.41 -21.94
CA GLY A 132 14.38 -6.85 -23.08
C GLY A 132 13.20 -7.73 -22.71
N ARG A 133 13.01 -8.11 -21.46
CA ARG A 133 11.81 -8.81 -21.00
C ARG A 133 10.67 -7.84 -20.69
N GLY A 134 9.45 -8.17 -21.13
CA GLY A 134 8.22 -7.46 -20.75
C GLY A 134 7.98 -7.54 -19.24
N LYS A 135 7.26 -6.55 -18.70
CA LYS A 135 6.88 -6.50 -17.27
C LYS A 135 5.38 -6.70 -17.14
N GLU A 136 4.98 -7.38 -16.08
CA GLU A 136 3.60 -7.81 -15.86
C GLU A 136 2.77 -6.70 -15.21
N ILE A 137 1.46 -6.73 -15.50
CA ILE A 137 0.43 -5.87 -14.89
C ILE A 137 -0.70 -6.78 -14.45
N PHE A 138 -1.22 -6.55 -13.25
CA PHE A 138 -2.32 -7.33 -12.69
C PHE A 138 -3.46 -6.44 -12.17
N ILE A 139 -4.62 -7.05 -11.91
CA ILE A 139 -5.76 -6.38 -11.29
C ILE A 139 -5.48 -6.29 -9.79
N ASP A 140 -5.18 -5.10 -9.33
CA ASP A 140 -4.89 -4.80 -7.93
C ASP A 140 -6.17 -4.49 -7.12
N LYS A 141 -7.19 -3.94 -7.78
CA LYS A 141 -8.55 -3.74 -7.24
C LYS A 141 -9.59 -3.87 -8.35
N ALA A 142 -10.74 -4.46 -8.01
CA ALA A 142 -11.95 -4.49 -8.85
C ALA A 142 -13.15 -4.61 -7.92
N TYR A 143 -13.90 -3.53 -7.72
CA TYR A 143 -14.95 -3.48 -6.70
C TYR A 143 -16.14 -2.64 -7.12
N ALA A 144 -17.26 -2.90 -6.48
CA ALA A 144 -18.42 -2.03 -6.44
C ALA A 144 -18.72 -1.63 -5.00
N SER A 145 -19.02 -0.36 -4.77
CA SER A 145 -19.39 0.20 -3.48
C SER A 145 -20.80 0.80 -3.56
N TRP A 146 -21.64 0.49 -2.59
CA TRP A 146 -23.01 0.99 -2.49
C TRP A 146 -23.23 1.61 -1.12
N GLN A 147 -23.76 2.84 -1.10
CA GLN A 147 -24.09 3.59 0.09
C GLN A 147 -25.60 3.73 0.21
N PRO A 148 -26.33 2.71 0.76
CA PRO A 148 -27.79 2.75 0.89
C PRO A 148 -28.28 3.79 1.88
N ALA A 149 -27.45 4.20 2.84
CA ALA A 149 -27.71 5.23 3.83
C ALA A 149 -26.42 5.98 4.15
N ASP A 150 -26.53 7.19 4.69
CA ASP A 150 -25.36 8.05 5.01
C ASP A 150 -24.39 7.40 6.00
N PHE A 151 -24.90 6.52 6.84
CA PHE A 151 -24.14 5.81 7.86
C PHE A 151 -23.61 4.44 7.42
N LEU A 152 -24.01 3.90 6.25
CA LEU A 152 -23.69 2.55 5.80
C LEU A 152 -23.11 2.56 4.39
N GLU A 153 -21.93 1.96 4.23
CA GLU A 153 -21.30 1.65 2.94
C GLU A 153 -21.03 0.14 2.86
N ILE A 154 -21.46 -0.49 1.77
CA ILE A 154 -21.21 -1.92 1.46
C ILE A 154 -20.32 -1.97 0.23
N THR A 155 -19.18 -2.67 0.32
CA THR A 155 -18.24 -2.81 -0.80
C THR A 155 -17.99 -4.28 -1.07
N GLY A 156 -18.18 -4.70 -2.32
CA GLY A 156 -17.94 -6.07 -2.78
C GLY A 156 -16.88 -6.14 -3.87
N GLY A 157 -16.11 -7.23 -3.91
CA GLY A 157 -15.02 -7.49 -4.85
C GLY A 157 -13.64 -7.39 -4.21
N LYS A 158 -12.60 -7.11 -5.01
CA LYS A 158 -11.24 -6.85 -4.51
C LYS A 158 -11.08 -5.36 -4.22
N HIS A 159 -11.04 -4.97 -2.96
CA HIS A 159 -11.12 -3.57 -2.55
C HIS A 159 -10.06 -3.20 -1.52
N LYS A 160 -9.96 -1.93 -1.20
CA LYS A 160 -9.06 -1.45 -0.14
C LYS A 160 -9.56 -1.96 1.22
N ASN A 161 -8.64 -2.44 2.07
CA ASN A 161 -8.95 -2.76 3.47
C ASN A 161 -9.63 -1.56 4.17
N PRO A 162 -10.87 -1.69 4.69
CA PRO A 162 -11.58 -0.61 5.38
C PRO A 162 -11.15 -0.43 6.83
N LEU A 163 -10.43 -1.42 7.41
CA LEU A 163 -10.10 -1.42 8.83
C LEU A 163 -9.13 -0.30 9.21
N PHE A 164 -9.28 0.19 10.42
CA PHE A 164 -8.26 0.98 11.11
C PHE A 164 -7.22 0.02 11.68
N THR A 165 -6.10 -0.14 10.99
CA THR A 165 -5.05 -1.12 11.31
C THR A 165 -3.66 -0.52 11.14
N ALA A 166 -2.65 -1.21 11.66
CA ALA A 166 -1.25 -0.83 11.58
C ALA A 166 -0.46 -1.74 10.61
N PRO A 167 0.70 -1.29 10.08
CA PRO A 167 1.60 -2.15 9.30
C PRO A 167 2.11 -3.39 10.03
N LEU A 168 1.91 -3.45 11.35
CA LEU A 168 2.22 -4.62 12.18
C LEU A 168 1.53 -5.88 11.69
N VAL A 169 0.25 -5.76 11.32
CA VAL A 169 -0.61 -6.91 10.94
C VAL A 169 -1.13 -6.82 9.51
N TRP A 170 -1.05 -5.65 8.85
CA TRP A 170 -1.61 -5.50 7.51
C TRP A 170 -0.74 -4.67 6.57
N ASP A 171 -0.22 -5.32 5.52
CA ASP A 171 0.49 -4.65 4.43
C ASP A 171 -0.48 -3.75 3.64
N PRO A 172 -0.17 -2.45 3.45
CA PRO A 172 -1.03 -1.54 2.70
C PRO A 172 -1.21 -1.89 1.21
N ASP A 173 -0.41 -2.79 0.66
CA ASP A 173 -0.56 -3.31 -0.72
C ASP A 173 -1.54 -4.51 -0.77
N VAL A 174 -1.84 -5.17 0.35
CA VAL A 174 -2.84 -6.26 0.43
C VAL A 174 -4.26 -5.70 0.39
N ASN A 175 -5.01 -6.09 -0.63
CA ASN A 175 -6.40 -5.71 -0.85
C ASN A 175 -7.29 -6.95 -0.67
N PRO A 176 -8.21 -6.97 0.33
CA PRO A 176 -9.08 -8.11 0.56
C PRO A 176 -10.04 -8.38 -0.61
N GLU A 177 -10.41 -9.64 -0.77
CA GLU A 177 -11.36 -10.15 -1.77
C GLU A 177 -12.59 -10.69 -1.06
N GLY A 178 -13.76 -10.08 -1.30
CA GLY A 178 -15.01 -10.45 -0.66
C GLY A 178 -15.93 -9.26 -0.44
N VAL A 179 -16.59 -9.20 0.72
CA VAL A 179 -17.54 -8.13 1.08
C VAL A 179 -17.07 -7.43 2.35
N SER A 180 -17.26 -6.12 2.40
CA SER A 180 -17.07 -5.33 3.62
C SER A 180 -18.22 -4.35 3.83
N GLU A 181 -18.63 -4.19 5.08
CA GLU A 181 -19.56 -3.19 5.54
C GLU A 181 -18.88 -2.18 6.45
N SER A 182 -19.08 -0.90 6.18
CA SER A 182 -18.58 0.20 7.00
C SER A 182 -19.75 1.03 7.54
N LEU A 183 -19.85 1.13 8.85
CA LEU A 183 -20.86 1.92 9.55
C LEU A 183 -20.19 3.09 10.27
N LYS A 184 -20.80 4.26 10.23
CA LYS A 184 -20.31 5.48 10.89
C LYS A 184 -21.46 6.26 11.47
N PHE A 185 -21.34 6.64 12.75
CA PHE A 185 -22.34 7.40 13.47
C PHE A 185 -21.65 8.52 14.25
N ASP A 186 -22.13 9.75 14.09
CA ASP A 186 -21.75 10.88 14.93
C ASP A 186 -22.71 10.91 16.14
N ILE A 187 -22.20 10.57 17.33
CA ILE A 187 -22.96 10.55 18.59
C ILE A 187 -23.12 11.97 19.12
N THR A 188 -22.05 12.77 18.99
CA THR A 188 -22.03 14.21 19.28
C THR A 188 -21.11 14.90 18.27
N ASP A 189 -21.04 16.22 18.27
CA ASP A 189 -20.11 17.01 17.44
C ASP A 189 -18.63 16.62 17.68
N ASN A 190 -18.34 16.02 18.83
CA ASN A 190 -16.98 15.66 19.25
C ASN A 190 -16.72 14.16 19.28
N VAL A 191 -17.74 13.31 19.21
CA VAL A 191 -17.60 11.84 19.35
C VAL A 191 -18.32 11.15 18.20
N GLY A 192 -17.55 10.50 17.35
CA GLY A 192 -18.02 9.55 16.34
C GLY A 192 -17.65 8.12 16.72
N ILE A 193 -18.53 7.18 16.40
CA ILE A 193 -18.24 5.74 16.45
C ILE A 193 -18.27 5.16 15.04
N PHE A 194 -17.51 4.11 14.82
CA PHE A 194 -17.54 3.37 13.58
C PHE A 194 -17.42 1.88 13.83
N ALA A 195 -18.02 1.09 12.93
CA ALA A 195 -17.80 -0.34 12.86
C ALA A 195 -17.45 -0.73 11.43
N ASN A 196 -16.54 -1.68 11.26
CA ASN A 196 -16.26 -2.30 9.98
C ASN A 196 -16.38 -3.81 10.13
N LEU A 197 -17.03 -4.45 9.17
CA LEU A 197 -17.14 -5.89 9.05
C LEU A 197 -16.46 -6.31 7.76
N GLY A 198 -15.83 -7.47 7.73
CA GLY A 198 -15.22 -8.05 6.56
C GLY A 198 -15.55 -9.54 6.46
N GLN A 199 -15.90 -10.00 5.28
CA GLN A 199 -16.06 -11.41 4.92
C GLN A 199 -15.19 -11.64 3.70
N TRP A 200 -13.99 -12.17 3.91
CA TRP A 200 -12.95 -12.21 2.87
C TRP A 200 -12.47 -13.63 2.62
N PHE A 201 -12.43 -14.01 1.36
CA PHE A 201 -11.84 -15.27 0.94
C PHE A 201 -10.32 -15.18 1.05
N ILE A 202 -9.71 -16.22 1.62
CA ILE A 202 -8.24 -16.34 1.73
C ILE A 202 -7.72 -17.14 0.55
N GLU A 203 -8.31 -18.33 0.33
CA GLU A 203 -7.90 -19.25 -0.71
C GLU A 203 -9.08 -20.14 -1.12
N GLU A 204 -9.18 -20.49 -2.40
CA GLU A 204 -10.11 -21.49 -2.91
C GLU A 204 -9.35 -22.81 -3.04
N LEU A 205 -9.69 -23.76 -2.18
CA LEU A 205 -9.13 -25.11 -2.19
C LEU A 205 -10.12 -26.04 -2.88
N ASN A 206 -9.73 -26.64 -4.00
CA ASN A 206 -10.56 -27.59 -4.75
C ASN A 206 -10.59 -28.95 -4.05
N VAL A 207 -11.09 -28.99 -2.81
CA VAL A 207 -11.15 -30.19 -1.97
C VAL A 207 -12.46 -30.92 -2.20
N LYS A 208 -12.40 -32.23 -2.53
CA LYS A 208 -13.53 -33.02 -3.01
C LYS A 208 -14.66 -33.23 -1.99
N ASP A 209 -14.39 -33.14 -0.71
CA ASP A 209 -15.30 -33.56 0.37
C ASP A 209 -15.63 -32.46 1.40
N THR A 210 -15.12 -31.23 1.25
CA THR A 210 -15.43 -30.11 2.13
C THR A 210 -15.91 -28.92 1.31
N ASN A 211 -17.03 -28.29 1.72
CA ASN A 211 -17.55 -27.07 1.12
C ASN A 211 -17.02 -25.80 1.82
N SER A 212 -15.87 -25.88 2.46
CA SER A 212 -15.42 -24.83 3.38
C SER A 212 -13.99 -24.41 3.04
N ASP A 213 -13.89 -23.35 2.22
CA ASP A 213 -12.62 -22.71 1.92
C ASP A 213 -12.13 -21.87 3.10
N PRO A 214 -10.80 -21.70 3.27
CA PRO A 214 -10.23 -20.75 4.22
C PRO A 214 -10.78 -19.34 4.02
N THR A 215 -11.34 -18.79 5.06
CA THR A 215 -12.05 -17.49 5.04
C THR A 215 -11.67 -16.67 6.26
N LEU A 216 -11.52 -15.36 6.08
CA LEU A 216 -11.32 -14.39 7.14
C LEU A 216 -12.59 -13.59 7.40
N LEU A 217 -13.12 -13.68 8.62
CA LEU A 217 -14.11 -12.75 9.14
C LEU A 217 -13.40 -11.69 9.99
N ALA A 218 -13.65 -10.43 9.71
CA ALA A 218 -13.07 -9.32 10.45
C ALA A 218 -14.17 -8.46 11.08
N TYR A 219 -14.06 -8.21 12.37
CA TYR A 219 -15.03 -7.43 13.15
C TYR A 219 -14.30 -6.29 13.84
N GLN A 220 -14.62 -5.05 13.51
CA GLN A 220 -13.98 -3.88 14.11
C GLN A 220 -15.00 -2.92 14.69
N LEU A 221 -14.73 -2.46 15.90
CA LEU A 221 -15.44 -1.35 16.53
C LEU A 221 -14.42 -0.29 16.95
N GLY A 222 -14.71 0.96 16.67
CA GLY A 222 -13.82 2.06 17.01
C GLY A 222 -14.53 3.38 17.25
N SER A 223 -13.77 4.34 17.72
CA SER A 223 -14.25 5.70 17.99
C SER A 223 -13.24 6.74 17.56
N VAL A 224 -13.78 7.90 17.25
CA VAL A 224 -13.06 9.13 16.93
C VAL A 224 -13.52 10.20 17.87
N ILE A 225 -12.59 10.70 18.71
CA ILE A 225 -12.88 11.72 19.72
C ILE A 225 -12.10 13.00 19.39
N LYS A 226 -12.79 14.11 19.20
CA LYS A 226 -12.20 15.45 19.13
C LYS A 226 -12.07 15.95 20.57
N VAL A 227 -10.91 15.78 21.18
CA VAL A 227 -10.63 16.23 22.54
C VAL A 227 -10.59 17.75 22.61
N ALA A 228 -10.11 18.39 21.52
CA ALA A 228 -10.12 19.82 21.26
C ALA A 228 -10.10 20.02 19.73
N ASP A 229 -10.27 21.25 19.24
CA ASP A 229 -10.26 21.56 17.80
C ASP A 229 -8.99 21.09 17.09
N ASN A 230 -7.89 21.10 17.82
CA ASN A 230 -6.56 20.71 17.35
C ASN A 230 -6.09 19.34 17.84
N ILE A 231 -6.86 18.62 18.67
CA ILE A 231 -6.49 17.31 19.24
C ILE A 231 -7.57 16.30 18.90
N LYS A 232 -7.17 15.24 18.15
CA LYS A 232 -8.04 14.15 17.74
C LYS A 232 -7.45 12.82 18.20
N PHE A 233 -8.24 12.04 18.93
CA PHE A 233 -7.92 10.68 19.32
C PHE A 233 -8.78 9.69 18.52
N GLU A 234 -8.16 8.65 17.96
CA GLU A 234 -8.80 7.58 17.20
C GLU A 234 -8.35 6.26 17.83
N PHE A 235 -9.28 5.33 18.08
CA PHE A 235 -8.94 3.99 18.54
C PHE A 235 -9.93 2.97 17.97
N ALA A 236 -9.48 1.72 17.86
CA ALA A 236 -10.32 0.60 17.45
C ALA A 236 -9.83 -0.71 18.08
N ALA A 237 -10.78 -1.62 18.29
CA ALA A 237 -10.53 -3.03 18.56
C ALA A 237 -11.03 -3.82 17.33
N THR A 238 -10.20 -4.73 16.84
CA THR A 238 -10.49 -5.61 15.70
C THR A 238 -10.31 -7.05 16.13
N TYR A 239 -11.26 -7.91 15.82
CA TYR A 239 -11.12 -9.36 15.88
C TYR A 239 -11.03 -9.92 14.46
N TYR A 240 -10.02 -10.70 14.21
CA TYR A 240 -9.78 -11.44 12.97
C TYR A 240 -9.99 -12.92 13.24
N ASP A 241 -11.00 -13.50 12.62
CA ASP A 241 -11.42 -14.88 12.78
C ASP A 241 -11.11 -15.63 11.49
N PHE A 242 -10.09 -16.47 11.53
CA PHE A 242 -9.64 -17.26 10.38
C PHE A 242 -10.30 -18.63 10.41
N LEU A 243 -11.33 -18.81 9.61
CA LEU A 243 -12.13 -20.02 9.57
C LEU A 243 -11.60 -21.05 8.58
N ASN A 244 -11.82 -22.34 8.88
CA ASN A 244 -11.54 -23.47 8.00
C ASN A 244 -10.05 -23.64 7.64
N MET A 245 -9.16 -23.21 8.53
CA MET A 245 -7.71 -23.37 8.30
C MET A 245 -7.28 -24.85 8.30
N ASP A 246 -8.02 -25.71 8.98
CA ASP A 246 -7.83 -27.18 9.03
C ASP A 246 -8.16 -27.89 7.71
N THR A 247 -8.75 -27.21 6.73
CA THR A 247 -8.96 -27.74 5.37
C THR A 247 -7.71 -27.71 4.51
N VAL A 248 -6.66 -27.00 4.97
CA VAL A 248 -5.39 -26.85 4.28
C VAL A 248 -4.52 -28.09 4.47
N GLU A 249 -3.99 -28.66 3.38
CA GLU A 249 -3.12 -29.83 3.40
C GLU A 249 -1.65 -29.48 3.08
N TYR A 250 -0.73 -30.32 3.54
CA TYR A 250 0.72 -30.12 3.29
C TYR A 250 1.07 -29.96 1.80
N GLY A 251 0.34 -30.66 0.92
CA GLY A 251 0.53 -30.55 -0.53
C GLY A 251 0.38 -29.13 -1.08
N ASP A 252 -0.39 -28.28 -0.41
CA ASP A 252 -0.64 -26.88 -0.80
C ASP A 252 0.57 -25.96 -0.57
N LEU A 253 1.57 -26.42 0.19
CA LEU A 253 2.81 -25.66 0.45
C LEU A 253 3.67 -25.41 -0.79
N THR A 254 3.42 -26.09 -1.89
CA THR A 254 4.24 -25.98 -3.12
C THR A 254 4.05 -24.62 -3.81
N ASP A 255 2.89 -23.97 -3.65
CA ASP A 255 2.63 -22.65 -4.21
C ASP A 255 2.97 -21.54 -3.19
N THR A 256 4.19 -20.99 -3.32
CA THR A 256 4.63 -19.88 -2.46
C THR A 256 3.93 -18.55 -2.74
N ALA A 257 3.06 -18.47 -3.74
CA ALA A 257 2.19 -17.32 -4.00
C ALA A 257 0.87 -17.44 -3.24
N SER A 258 0.49 -18.64 -2.82
CA SER A 258 -0.66 -18.89 -1.97
C SER A 258 -0.44 -18.37 -0.55
N PHE A 259 -1.53 -18.27 0.20
CA PHE A 259 -1.49 -17.92 1.63
C PHE A 259 -0.58 -18.86 2.43
N ILE A 260 -0.72 -20.17 2.22
CA ILE A 260 -0.03 -21.19 2.99
C ILE A 260 1.44 -21.27 2.61
N GLY A 261 1.73 -21.38 1.31
CA GLY A 261 3.11 -21.46 0.82
C GLY A 261 3.92 -20.20 1.17
N TYR A 262 3.31 -19.02 1.17
CA TYR A 262 3.97 -17.80 1.60
C TYR A 262 4.28 -17.83 3.11
N ASN A 263 3.34 -18.23 3.95
CA ASN A 263 3.55 -18.34 5.39
C ASN A 263 4.68 -19.33 5.72
N HIS A 264 4.68 -20.51 5.11
CA HIS A 264 5.73 -21.50 5.28
C HIS A 264 7.13 -20.97 4.94
N LYS A 265 7.23 -20.21 3.84
CA LYS A 265 8.50 -19.63 3.37
C LYS A 265 9.02 -18.49 4.27
N HIS A 266 8.14 -17.73 4.91
CA HIS A 266 8.47 -16.48 5.59
C HIS A 266 8.50 -16.59 7.12
N SER A 267 9.12 -17.66 7.62
CA SER A 267 9.44 -17.88 9.04
C SER A 267 8.27 -18.26 9.95
N GLN A 268 7.04 -18.23 9.46
CA GLN A 268 5.94 -18.78 10.21
C GLN A 268 5.96 -20.30 10.06
N GLN A 269 6.06 -21.00 11.18
CA GLN A 269 6.01 -22.44 11.14
C GLN A 269 4.57 -22.89 10.94
N MET A 270 4.31 -23.56 9.83
CA MET A 270 3.06 -24.27 9.59
C MET A 270 3.23 -25.69 10.10
N ILE A 271 2.39 -26.06 11.06
CA ILE A 271 2.41 -27.38 11.74
C ILE A 271 1.20 -28.16 11.27
N PHE A 272 1.41 -29.44 10.94
CA PHE A 272 0.39 -30.34 10.43
C PHE A 272 0.20 -31.52 11.37
N ASP A 273 -0.97 -32.14 11.34
CA ASP A 273 -1.23 -33.40 12.02
C ASP A 273 -0.76 -34.61 11.20
N SER A 274 -1.01 -35.82 11.71
CA SER A 274 -0.66 -37.08 11.03
C SER A 274 -1.45 -37.33 9.72
N ASP A 275 -2.55 -36.60 9.51
CA ASP A 275 -3.40 -36.65 8.32
C ASP A 275 -3.04 -35.54 7.32
N GLU A 276 -1.88 -34.87 7.54
CA GLU A 276 -1.35 -33.76 6.73
C GLU A 276 -2.23 -32.49 6.77
N LYS A 277 -3.10 -32.31 7.76
CA LYS A 277 -3.95 -31.12 7.93
C LYS A 277 -3.27 -30.07 8.79
N LEU A 278 -3.46 -28.79 8.44
CA LEU A 278 -2.91 -27.67 9.19
C LEU A 278 -3.54 -27.57 10.59
N LEU A 279 -2.69 -27.53 11.61
CA LEU A 279 -3.08 -27.35 13.01
C LEU A 279 -3.05 -25.90 13.47
N ASN A 280 -2.40 -25.01 12.72
CA ASN A 280 -2.30 -23.60 13.12
C ASN A 280 -3.67 -22.91 12.99
N GLU A 281 -4.18 -22.43 14.13
CA GLU A 281 -5.40 -21.64 14.21
C GLU A 281 -5.07 -20.16 14.49
N PHE A 282 -5.93 -19.25 14.02
CA PHE A 282 -5.74 -17.82 14.18
C PHE A 282 -7.06 -17.13 14.52
N GLY A 283 -7.22 -16.78 15.78
CA GLY A 283 -8.26 -15.90 16.32
C GLY A 283 -7.61 -14.67 16.94
N CYS A 284 -7.38 -13.61 16.14
CA CYS A 284 -6.47 -12.53 16.53
C CYS A 284 -7.21 -11.25 16.93
N TRP A 285 -6.90 -10.71 18.11
CA TRP A 285 -7.30 -9.37 18.51
C TRP A 285 -6.24 -8.34 18.17
N GLU A 286 -6.62 -7.25 17.50
CA GLU A 286 -5.79 -6.05 17.32
C GLU A 286 -6.42 -4.87 18.04
N LEU A 287 -5.63 -4.18 18.89
CA LEU A 287 -5.98 -2.91 19.52
C LEU A 287 -5.13 -1.81 18.91
N GLY A 288 -5.75 -0.88 18.19
CA GLY A 288 -5.07 0.22 17.54
C GLY A 288 -5.46 1.58 18.14
N ALA A 289 -4.50 2.49 18.29
CA ALA A 289 -4.75 3.86 18.75
C ALA A 289 -3.91 4.89 18.01
N LYS A 290 -4.45 6.12 17.86
CA LYS A 290 -3.76 7.24 17.23
C LYS A 290 -4.21 8.56 17.82
N LEU A 291 -3.24 9.33 18.31
CA LEU A 291 -3.42 10.71 18.76
C LEU A 291 -2.84 11.67 17.73
N LYS A 292 -3.65 12.59 17.22
CA LYS A 292 -3.23 13.67 16.31
C LYS A 292 -3.30 15.00 17.02
N ILE A 293 -2.22 15.75 16.97
CA ILE A 293 -2.08 17.08 17.53
C ILE A 293 -1.71 18.05 16.41
N LYS A 294 -2.50 19.10 16.21
CA LYS A 294 -2.28 20.15 15.22
C LYS A 294 -2.18 21.50 15.94
N ASP A 295 -1.61 22.49 15.27
CA ASP A 295 -1.62 23.90 15.68
C ASP A 295 -1.07 24.22 17.11
N VAL A 296 -0.46 23.23 17.78
CA VAL A 296 0.31 23.41 19.03
C VAL A 296 1.79 23.62 18.73
N LEU A 297 2.26 23.01 17.66
CA LEU A 297 3.61 23.14 17.13
C LEU A 297 3.53 23.64 15.67
N PRO A 298 4.64 24.16 15.10
CA PRO A 298 4.66 24.63 13.71
C PRO A 298 4.23 23.58 12.68
N VAL A 299 4.27 22.31 13.06
CA VAL A 299 3.86 21.17 12.21
C VAL A 299 3.05 20.16 13.02
N PRO A 300 2.09 19.47 12.42
CA PRO A 300 1.29 18.46 13.11
C PRO A 300 2.14 17.25 13.54
N ILE A 301 1.79 16.72 14.71
CA ILE A 301 2.37 15.49 15.26
C ILE A 301 1.27 14.42 15.36
N SER A 302 1.62 13.15 15.17
CA SER A 302 0.75 12.04 15.52
C SER A 302 1.55 10.98 16.25
N LEU A 303 1.04 10.51 17.39
CA LEU A 303 1.46 9.31 18.09
C LEU A 303 0.52 8.19 17.68
N PHE A 304 1.03 6.99 17.50
CA PHE A 304 0.22 5.83 17.15
C PHE A 304 0.83 4.55 17.71
N GLY A 305 -0.03 3.56 17.96
CA GLY A 305 0.39 2.24 18.40
C GLY A 305 -0.64 1.19 18.03
N SER A 306 -0.20 -0.05 18.01
CA SER A 306 -1.03 -1.25 17.82
C SER A 306 -0.47 -2.38 18.67
N TYR A 307 -1.36 -3.24 19.16
CA TYR A 307 -1.05 -4.49 19.83
C TYR A 307 -1.92 -5.58 19.21
N VAL A 308 -1.33 -6.74 18.93
CA VAL A 308 -2.02 -7.92 18.43
C VAL A 308 -1.75 -9.11 19.34
N LYS A 309 -2.75 -9.97 19.51
CA LYS A 309 -2.62 -11.26 20.19
C LYS A 309 -3.51 -12.29 19.50
N ASN A 310 -2.92 -13.42 19.14
CA ASN A 310 -3.64 -14.59 18.68
C ASN A 310 -4.07 -15.40 19.91
N GLN A 311 -5.38 -15.60 20.10
CA GLN A 311 -5.94 -16.34 21.23
C GLN A 311 -6.07 -17.85 20.97
N GLU A 312 -5.90 -18.26 19.71
CA GLU A 312 -6.03 -19.64 19.25
C GLU A 312 -4.67 -20.33 19.01
N ALA A 313 -3.57 -19.62 19.25
CA ALA A 313 -2.24 -20.22 19.20
C ALA A 313 -2.02 -21.07 20.45
N ASP A 314 -2.32 -22.35 20.38
CA ASP A 314 -2.00 -23.34 21.42
C ASP A 314 -0.72 -24.08 21.05
N ILE A 315 0.42 -23.57 21.54
CA ILE A 315 1.73 -24.13 21.22
C ILE A 315 1.88 -25.52 21.81
N ASP A 316 1.32 -25.81 22.99
CA ASP A 316 1.40 -27.13 23.61
C ASP A 316 0.63 -28.15 22.79
N GLU A 317 -0.56 -27.81 22.28
CA GLU A 317 -1.31 -28.68 21.37
C GLU A 317 -0.59 -28.88 20.04
N LEU A 318 -0.04 -27.82 19.45
CA LEU A 318 0.75 -27.90 18.23
C LEU A 318 1.96 -28.85 18.40
N MET A 319 2.60 -28.84 19.57
CA MET A 319 3.75 -29.67 19.90
C MET A 319 3.35 -31.14 20.20
N GLU A 320 2.18 -31.37 20.78
CA GLU A 320 1.69 -32.71 21.10
C GLU A 320 1.19 -33.46 19.86
N LYS A 321 0.46 -32.77 18.97
CA LYS A 321 -0.20 -33.38 17.82
C LYS A 321 0.54 -33.17 16.49
N GLY A 322 1.41 -32.15 16.44
CA GLY A 322 2.06 -31.71 15.22
C GLY A 322 3.11 -32.68 14.74
N VAL A 323 3.15 -32.90 13.44
CA VAL A 323 4.23 -33.53 12.68
C VAL A 323 4.76 -32.50 11.69
N ASP A 324 6.06 -32.38 11.54
CA ASP A 324 6.64 -31.65 10.41
C ASP A 324 6.78 -32.64 9.24
N PRO A 325 5.90 -32.61 8.24
CA PRO A 325 5.95 -33.57 7.12
C PRO A 325 7.23 -33.46 6.30
N GLY A 326 7.94 -32.32 6.37
CA GLY A 326 9.22 -32.07 5.72
C GLY A 326 10.45 -32.45 6.54
N ASP A 327 10.29 -32.77 7.84
CA ASP A 327 11.40 -33.08 8.74
C ASP A 327 11.03 -34.20 9.69
N SER A 328 11.71 -35.34 9.59
CA SER A 328 11.49 -36.50 10.41
C SER A 328 12.08 -36.43 11.84
N ASP A 329 12.54 -35.23 12.26
CA ASP A 329 13.14 -35.03 13.59
C ASP A 329 12.15 -34.38 14.58
N PRO A 330 11.48 -35.15 15.45
CA PRO A 330 10.56 -34.63 16.48
C PRO A 330 11.22 -33.62 17.45
N ALA A 331 12.55 -33.68 17.60
CA ALA A 331 13.30 -32.78 18.51
C ALA A 331 13.28 -31.32 18.06
N LYS A 332 12.88 -31.02 16.82
CA LYS A 332 12.71 -29.64 16.33
C LYS A 332 11.43 -29.00 16.82
N LEU A 333 10.37 -29.78 17.03
CA LEU A 333 9.13 -29.32 17.61
C LEU A 333 9.30 -29.02 19.11
N GLU A 334 10.07 -29.82 19.85
CA GLU A 334 10.32 -29.62 21.31
C GLU A 334 10.96 -28.25 21.68
N LYS A 335 11.55 -27.51 20.73
CA LYS A 335 12.21 -26.21 20.99
C LYS A 335 11.25 -25.05 21.23
N TYR A 336 9.96 -25.22 20.99
CA TYR A 336 8.95 -24.18 21.19
C TYR A 336 8.16 -24.31 22.49
N SER A 337 8.41 -25.35 23.27
CA SER A 337 7.69 -25.55 24.55
C SER A 337 8.05 -24.46 25.55
N GLY A 338 7.06 -23.67 25.95
CA GLY A 338 7.15 -22.77 27.07
C GLY A 338 6.95 -21.26 26.82
N ASP A 339 6.77 -20.82 25.57
CA ASP A 339 6.49 -19.43 25.25
C ASP A 339 5.35 -19.37 24.21
N ASP A 340 4.26 -18.67 24.50
CA ASP A 340 3.06 -18.64 23.65
C ASP A 340 3.34 -18.01 22.26
N ARG A 341 4.35 -17.14 22.15
CA ARG A 341 4.84 -16.52 20.89
C ARG A 341 3.71 -16.03 19.96
N ASP A 342 2.64 -15.55 20.56
CA ASP A 342 1.35 -15.29 19.94
C ASP A 342 1.00 -13.79 19.89
N SER A 343 1.94 -12.93 20.23
CA SER A 343 1.69 -11.51 20.39
C SER A 343 2.61 -10.62 19.54
N GLY A 344 2.21 -9.36 19.38
CA GLY A 344 3.03 -8.37 18.73
C GLY A 344 2.59 -6.96 19.07
N TRP A 345 3.49 -6.00 18.93
CA TRP A 345 3.19 -4.60 19.20
C TRP A 345 3.99 -3.64 18.34
N LEU A 346 3.43 -2.46 18.17
CA LEU A 346 4.03 -1.36 17.44
C LEU A 346 3.76 -0.05 18.17
N VAL A 347 4.79 0.80 18.28
CA VAL A 347 4.64 2.18 18.75
C VAL A 347 5.43 3.13 17.88
N GLY A 348 4.84 4.28 17.57
CA GLY A 348 5.50 5.21 16.68
C GLY A 348 4.97 6.63 16.72
N LEU A 349 5.68 7.49 16.03
CA LEU A 349 5.33 8.88 15.87
C LEU A 349 5.51 9.33 14.41
N SER A 350 4.78 10.36 14.02
CA SER A 350 5.00 11.05 12.77
C SER A 350 4.84 12.56 12.95
N VAL A 351 5.66 13.31 12.22
CA VAL A 351 5.76 14.76 12.29
C VAL A 351 5.76 15.35 10.89
N GLY A 352 5.12 16.50 10.69
CA GLY A 352 5.18 17.25 9.44
C GLY A 352 3.91 17.17 8.59
N ASN A 353 3.92 17.89 7.49
CA ASN A 353 2.81 18.03 6.56
C ASN A 353 3.03 17.21 5.29
N LYS A 354 1.93 16.80 4.66
CA LYS A 354 1.93 16.07 3.38
C LYS A 354 1.25 16.92 2.29
N LYS A 355 1.57 16.61 1.02
CA LYS A 355 0.81 17.02 -0.17
C LYS A 355 1.02 18.42 -0.75
N LYS A 356 1.83 19.32 -0.17
CA LYS A 356 2.13 20.62 -0.79
C LYS A 356 3.62 20.77 -1.04
N LYS A 357 3.98 21.44 -2.13
CA LYS A 357 5.37 21.82 -2.45
C LYS A 357 6.06 22.44 -1.24
N GLY A 358 7.29 21.99 -0.96
CA GLY A 358 8.09 22.47 0.17
C GLY A 358 7.77 21.79 1.51
N ASN A 359 6.65 21.06 1.62
CA ASN A 359 6.35 20.32 2.83
C ASN A 359 7.29 19.13 3.01
N TRP A 360 7.50 18.76 4.25
CA TRP A 360 8.20 17.56 4.64
C TRP A 360 7.36 16.75 5.63
N TYR A 361 7.68 15.47 5.75
CA TYR A 361 7.05 14.54 6.67
C TYR A 361 8.07 13.50 7.10
N ALA A 362 8.13 13.22 8.39
CA ALA A 362 8.93 12.15 8.97
C ALA A 362 8.03 11.18 9.75
N LYS A 363 8.38 9.90 9.75
CA LYS A 363 7.72 8.84 10.52
C LYS A 363 8.79 7.91 11.09
N TYR A 364 8.59 7.54 12.34
CA TYR A 364 9.36 6.50 13.02
C TYR A 364 8.39 5.56 13.72
N HIS A 365 8.71 4.26 13.75
CA HIS A 365 8.14 3.32 14.68
C HIS A 365 9.15 2.22 15.03
N TYR A 366 8.93 1.60 16.17
CA TYR A 366 9.48 0.32 16.55
C TYR A 366 8.34 -0.69 16.60
N GLN A 367 8.61 -1.91 16.15
CA GLN A 367 7.67 -3.03 16.25
C GLN A 367 8.38 -4.33 16.60
N GLU A 368 7.59 -5.24 17.16
CA GLU A 368 7.96 -6.61 17.48
C GLU A 368 6.75 -7.49 17.17
N LEU A 369 6.96 -8.59 16.45
CA LEU A 369 5.93 -9.52 16.04
C LEU A 369 6.47 -10.95 16.17
N GLU A 370 5.84 -11.72 17.04
CA GLU A 370 6.16 -13.12 17.28
C GLU A 370 5.59 -14.03 16.19
N ASP A 371 6.04 -15.30 16.15
CA ASP A 371 5.76 -16.24 15.05
C ASP A 371 4.28 -16.48 14.81
N TYR A 372 3.51 -16.69 15.86
CA TYR A 372 2.09 -17.07 15.77
C TYR A 372 1.13 -15.92 16.05
N ALA A 373 1.63 -14.70 16.17
CA ALA A 373 0.81 -13.53 16.49
C ALA A 373 -0.19 -13.15 15.39
N PHE A 374 0.17 -13.38 14.12
CA PHE A 374 -0.67 -13.07 12.97
C PHE A 374 -0.14 -13.78 11.70
N PRO A 375 -1.00 -14.18 10.76
CA PRO A 375 -0.56 -14.84 9.53
C PRO A 375 0.40 -13.99 8.70
N ALA A 376 1.55 -14.54 8.36
CA ALA A 376 2.70 -13.86 7.75
C ALA A 376 2.40 -13.21 6.39
N VAL A 377 1.44 -13.73 5.62
CA VAL A 377 1.08 -13.22 4.29
C VAL A 377 0.48 -11.81 4.33
N PHE A 378 -0.12 -11.42 5.44
CA PHE A 378 -0.78 -10.12 5.60
C PHE A 378 0.13 -9.01 6.11
N VAL A 379 1.30 -9.34 6.70
CA VAL A 379 2.19 -8.34 7.31
C VAL A 379 3.06 -7.63 6.26
N ASP A 380 3.66 -6.48 6.65
CA ASP A 380 4.47 -5.64 5.75
C ASP A 380 5.64 -6.42 5.15
N SER A 381 5.60 -6.63 3.84
CA SER A 381 6.62 -7.36 3.06
C SER A 381 7.97 -6.64 2.97
N ASP A 382 8.04 -5.37 3.28
CA ASP A 382 9.28 -4.58 3.29
C ASP A 382 10.01 -4.66 4.64
N PHE A 383 9.31 -4.95 5.75
CA PHE A 383 9.90 -5.07 7.08
C PHE A 383 10.48 -6.48 7.27
N HIS A 384 11.78 -6.59 7.53
CA HIS A 384 12.52 -7.86 7.67
C HIS A 384 12.38 -8.84 6.48
N GLY A 385 12.02 -8.32 5.29
CA GLY A 385 11.73 -9.14 4.12
C GLY A 385 10.35 -9.80 4.13
N GLY A 386 9.47 -9.41 5.04
CA GLY A 386 8.13 -9.95 5.26
C GLY A 386 8.10 -11.05 6.32
N GLY A 387 6.89 -11.43 6.71
CA GLY A 387 6.65 -12.51 7.68
C GLY A 387 6.57 -12.04 9.13
N SER A 388 6.36 -13.00 10.02
CA SER A 388 6.40 -12.87 11.48
C SER A 388 7.81 -13.16 12.03
N ASN A 389 7.97 -13.31 13.34
CA ASN A 389 9.25 -13.53 14.03
C ASN A 389 10.27 -12.43 13.73
N ASN A 390 9.88 -11.18 13.89
CA ASN A 390 10.77 -10.07 13.62
C ASN A 390 10.55 -8.89 14.56
N LYS A 391 11.60 -8.09 14.75
CA LYS A 391 11.55 -6.84 15.50
C LYS A 391 12.54 -5.82 14.94
N GLY A 392 12.28 -4.55 15.18
CA GLY A 392 13.21 -3.51 14.78
C GLY A 392 12.57 -2.15 14.54
N HIS A 393 13.35 -1.32 13.88
CA HIS A 393 13.08 0.08 13.67
C HIS A 393 12.71 0.38 12.22
N TYR A 394 11.73 1.23 12.04
CA TYR A 394 11.34 1.84 10.78
C TYR A 394 11.51 3.34 10.86
N VAL A 395 12.20 3.93 9.87
CA VAL A 395 12.39 5.38 9.74
C VAL A 395 12.01 5.80 8.33
N GLN A 396 11.24 6.85 8.16
CA GLN A 396 10.90 7.39 6.86
C GLN A 396 10.92 8.90 6.84
N GLY A 397 11.58 9.48 5.84
CA GLY A 397 11.52 10.89 5.48
C GLY A 397 10.87 11.09 4.11
N ARG A 398 10.06 12.14 3.95
CA ARG A 398 9.47 12.56 2.67
C ARG A 398 9.63 14.05 2.50
N TYR A 399 9.95 14.48 1.27
CA TYR A 399 9.98 15.88 0.86
C TYR A 399 9.16 16.07 -0.41
N PHE A 400 8.27 17.04 -0.42
CA PHE A 400 7.39 17.32 -1.55
C PHE A 400 8.02 18.37 -2.47
N ILE A 401 8.65 17.90 -3.53
CA ILE A 401 9.30 18.73 -4.57
C ILE A 401 8.23 19.55 -5.30
N ARG A 402 7.08 18.93 -5.54
CA ARG A 402 5.83 19.53 -6.05
C ARG A 402 4.64 18.86 -5.34
N ASP A 403 3.44 19.41 -5.51
CA ASP A 403 2.22 18.84 -4.90
C ASP A 403 2.00 17.37 -5.29
N ASN A 404 2.44 16.99 -6.49
CA ASN A 404 2.32 15.65 -7.04
C ASN A 404 3.66 14.89 -7.18
N ILE A 405 4.79 15.48 -6.77
CA ILE A 405 6.12 14.83 -6.84
C ILE A 405 6.77 14.85 -5.46
N GLN A 406 7.12 13.67 -4.95
CA GLN A 406 7.83 13.54 -3.68
C GLN A 406 9.09 12.69 -3.80
N ALA A 407 10.14 13.11 -3.12
CA ALA A 407 11.28 12.26 -2.75
C ALA A 407 10.98 11.60 -1.41
N ARG A 408 11.37 10.32 -1.25
CA ARG A 408 11.19 9.55 -0.03
C ARG A 408 12.45 8.74 0.24
N ALA A 409 12.87 8.72 1.49
CA ALA A 409 13.87 7.79 2.01
C ALA A 409 13.23 6.96 3.12
N THR A 410 13.41 5.64 3.08
CA THR A 410 12.91 4.71 4.11
C THR A 410 14.05 3.80 4.54
N GLY A 411 14.25 3.64 5.84
CA GLY A 411 15.19 2.71 6.45
C GLY A 411 14.45 1.70 7.33
N PHE A 412 14.84 0.44 7.21
CA PHE A 412 14.43 -0.66 8.07
C PHE A 412 15.70 -1.23 8.71
N PHE A 413 15.72 -1.35 10.03
CA PHE A 413 16.81 -1.90 10.81
C PHE A 413 16.24 -2.99 11.70
N THR A 414 16.32 -4.23 11.21
CA THR A 414 15.49 -5.32 11.72
C THR A 414 16.31 -6.55 12.04
N LYS A 415 15.79 -7.35 12.94
CA LYS A 415 16.36 -8.66 13.28
C LYS A 415 15.26 -9.65 13.57
N ARG A 416 15.59 -10.93 13.53
CA ARG A 416 14.71 -11.98 14.03
C ARG A 416 14.39 -11.73 15.48
N GLU A 417 13.15 -11.99 15.88
CA GLU A 417 12.72 -11.83 17.27
C GLU A 417 13.27 -12.97 18.12
N ASP A 418 13.04 -14.23 17.72
CA ASP A 418 13.62 -15.42 18.31
C ASP A 418 14.62 -16.10 17.36
N GLU A 419 15.86 -16.28 17.85
CA GLU A 419 16.96 -16.90 17.12
C GLU A 419 17.13 -18.40 17.47
N SER A 420 16.34 -18.93 18.38
CA SER A 420 16.56 -20.27 18.98
C SER A 420 16.47 -21.40 17.96
N LYS A 421 15.50 -21.35 17.04
CA LYS A 421 15.23 -22.39 16.05
C LYS A 421 15.98 -22.15 14.75
N ASP A 422 15.72 -21.03 14.11
CA ASP A 422 16.20 -20.74 12.76
C ASP A 422 17.53 -19.99 12.74
N GLY A 423 18.08 -19.71 13.94
CA GLY A 423 19.29 -18.95 14.10
C GLY A 423 19.11 -17.45 13.84
N LYS A 424 20.24 -16.77 13.88
CA LYS A 424 20.31 -15.31 13.73
C LYS A 424 20.01 -14.88 12.30
N LYS A 425 19.15 -13.84 12.16
CA LYS A 425 18.97 -13.09 10.92
C LYS A 425 18.83 -11.61 11.25
N ASP A 426 19.81 -10.80 10.84
CA ASP A 426 19.75 -9.35 10.88
C ASP A 426 19.53 -8.84 9.46
N GLU A 427 18.67 -7.84 9.27
CA GLU A 427 18.42 -7.23 7.97
C GLU A 427 18.29 -5.72 8.08
N ASP A 428 19.22 -5.02 7.43
CA ASP A 428 19.15 -3.58 7.22
C ASP A 428 18.75 -3.32 5.77
N ARG A 429 17.81 -2.40 5.57
CA ARG A 429 17.32 -2.07 4.24
C ARG A 429 17.09 -0.58 4.09
N ILE A 430 17.57 -0.01 2.99
CA ILE A 430 17.37 1.40 2.65
C ILE A 430 16.70 1.49 1.28
N GLN A 431 15.63 2.28 1.22
CA GLN A 431 14.88 2.53 0.00
C GLN A 431 14.85 4.04 -0.28
N LEU A 432 15.25 4.42 -1.50
CA LEU A 432 15.16 5.79 -2.00
C LEU A 432 14.17 5.85 -3.15
N ASP A 433 13.12 6.63 -3.00
CA ASP A 433 12.01 6.71 -3.94
C ASP A 433 11.84 8.12 -4.53
N ILE A 434 11.53 8.18 -5.81
CA ILE A 434 10.81 9.32 -6.42
C ILE A 434 9.42 8.82 -6.78
N VAL A 435 8.39 9.50 -6.27
CA VAL A 435 6.99 9.17 -6.54
C VAL A 435 6.32 10.34 -7.24
N ILE A 436 5.71 10.05 -8.38
CA ILE A 436 4.97 11.00 -9.22
C ILE A 436 3.52 10.54 -9.25
N ALA A 437 2.60 11.34 -8.68
CA ALA A 437 1.16 11.09 -8.74
C ALA A 437 0.52 11.90 -9.87
N PHE A 438 -0.52 11.37 -10.51
CA PHE A 438 -1.26 12.03 -11.59
C PHE A 438 -2.73 11.63 -11.59
#